data_1377f7e273adf87609c3946659dc58fd
#
_entry.id   1377f7e273adf87609c3946659dc58fd
#
_cell.length_a   1.000
_cell.length_b   1.000
_cell.length_c   1.000
_cell.angle_alpha   90.00
_cell.angle_beta   90.00
_cell.angle_gamma   90.00
#
_symmetry.space_group_name_H-M   'P 1'
#
loop_
_entity.id
_entity.type
_entity.pdbx_description
1 polymer ?
#
loop_
_entity_poly.entity_id
_entity_poly.type
_entity_poly.pdbx_seq_one_letter_code
_entity_poly.pdbx_strand_id
1 'polypeptide(L)'
;MNPTMALRPHPEGCTLSLRVQPGARKSALLGSSADGTQWRIAVKAPPVDGSANLSLLRLLASHFSLSRSSVRLLHGEHSRDKVVLLRGLTPEQAAALLPAIPSG
;
A
#
# COMPACT_ATOMS: atom_id res chain seq x y z
N MET A 1 -8.48 -17.42 -1.03
CA MET A 1 -7.24 -16.89 -1.54
C MET A 1 -6.69 -15.84 -0.62
N ASN A 2 -5.45 -15.95 -0.40
CA ASN A 2 -4.80 -15.18 0.64
C ASN A 2 -4.30 -13.85 0.08
N PRO A 3 -4.82 -12.68 0.54
CA PRO A 3 -4.32 -11.39 0.07
C PRO A 3 -2.88 -11.14 0.49
N THR A 4 -2.28 -12.05 1.26
CA THR A 4 -0.94 -11.88 1.77
C THR A 4 0.14 -12.05 0.72
N MET A 5 -0.19 -12.41 -0.53
CA MET A 5 0.82 -12.42 -1.58
C MET A 5 1.40 -11.04 -1.84
N ALA A 6 0.63 -9.99 -1.55
CA ALA A 6 1.12 -8.62 -1.64
C ALA A 6 1.98 -8.23 -0.43
N LEU A 7 1.91 -8.99 0.64
CA LEU A 7 2.63 -8.74 1.88
C LEU A 7 3.75 -9.76 2.06
N ARG A 8 4.95 -9.28 2.37
CA ARG A 8 6.11 -10.15 2.57
C ARG A 8 6.81 -9.77 3.88
N PRO A 9 7.40 -10.74 4.57
CA PRO A 9 8.13 -10.43 5.79
C PRO A 9 9.37 -9.57 5.50
N HIS A 10 9.71 -8.74 6.46
CA HIS A 10 10.88 -7.86 6.40
C HIS A 10 11.45 -7.79 7.82
N PRO A 11 12.79 -7.64 7.97
CA PRO A 11 13.38 -7.57 9.31
C PRO A 11 12.78 -6.48 10.21
N GLU A 12 12.27 -5.40 9.64
CA GLU A 12 11.67 -4.31 10.41
C GLU A 12 10.14 -4.37 10.46
N GLY A 13 9.53 -5.36 9.86
CA GLY A 13 8.07 -5.48 9.83
C GLY A 13 7.61 -6.29 8.63
N CYS A 14 6.99 -5.62 7.68
CA CYS A 14 6.60 -6.28 6.43
C CYS A 14 6.62 -5.27 5.28
N THR A 15 6.63 -5.80 4.05
CA THR A 15 6.50 -4.96 2.86
C THR A 15 5.14 -5.21 2.21
N LEU A 16 4.60 -4.17 1.61
CA LEU A 16 3.35 -4.24 0.85
C LEU A 16 3.62 -3.81 -0.58
N SER A 17 3.29 -4.69 -1.52
CA SER A 17 3.42 -4.38 -2.95
C SER A 17 2.14 -3.74 -3.42
N LEU A 18 2.26 -2.60 -4.10
CA LEU A 18 1.14 -1.76 -4.48
C LEU A 18 1.14 -1.47 -5.98
N ARG A 19 -0.06 -1.35 -6.53
CA ARG A 19 -0.29 -0.78 -7.85
C ARG A 19 -1.05 0.52 -7.66
N VAL A 20 -0.45 1.65 -8.00
CA VAL A 20 -1.00 2.97 -7.72
C VAL A 20 -1.74 3.51 -8.94
N GLN A 21 -2.94 4.05 -8.72
CA GLN A 21 -3.71 4.75 -9.74
C GLN A 21 -3.78 6.22 -9.34
N PRO A 22 -2.93 7.08 -9.92
CA PRO A 22 -2.94 8.51 -9.58
C PRO A 22 -4.10 9.23 -10.25
N GLY A 23 -4.38 10.44 -9.80
CA GLY A 23 -5.41 11.27 -10.41
C GLY A 23 -6.83 10.91 -10.04
N ALA A 24 -7.01 10.10 -9.01
CA ALA A 24 -8.34 9.72 -8.54
C ALA A 24 -9.00 10.87 -7.80
N ARG A 25 -10.33 10.84 -7.70
CA ARG A 25 -11.08 11.83 -6.93
C ARG A 25 -10.87 11.68 -5.44
N LYS A 26 -10.67 10.45 -4.99
CA LYS A 26 -10.43 10.14 -3.59
C LYS A 26 -9.27 9.17 -3.48
N SER A 27 -8.49 9.31 -2.41
CA SER A 27 -7.49 8.31 -2.09
C SER A 27 -8.15 7.16 -1.35
N ALA A 28 -7.97 5.95 -1.83
CA ALA A 28 -8.61 4.77 -1.24
C ALA A 28 -7.89 3.49 -1.62
N LEU A 29 -7.95 2.52 -0.72
CA LEU A 29 -7.53 1.16 -1.02
C LEU A 29 -8.62 0.48 -1.84
N LEU A 30 -8.26 -0.06 -2.98
CA LEU A 30 -9.23 -0.62 -3.93
C LEU A 30 -9.38 -2.13 -3.83
N GLY A 31 -8.35 -2.84 -3.40
CA GLY A 31 -8.39 -4.28 -3.29
C GLY A 31 -7.21 -4.95 -3.95
N SER A 32 -7.19 -6.27 -3.93
CA SER A 32 -6.12 -7.06 -4.49
C SER A 32 -6.12 -6.98 -6.02
N SER A 33 -4.94 -7.05 -6.62
CA SER A 33 -4.84 -7.25 -8.06
C SER A 33 -5.38 -8.64 -8.44
N ALA A 34 -5.63 -8.83 -9.75
CA ALA A 34 -6.24 -10.07 -10.22
C ALA A 34 -5.40 -11.30 -9.87
N ASP A 35 -4.08 -11.17 -9.88
CA ASP A 35 -3.17 -12.27 -9.54
C ASP A 35 -2.81 -12.34 -8.06
N GLY A 36 -3.31 -11.40 -7.24
CA GLY A 36 -3.07 -11.41 -5.81
C GLY A 36 -1.70 -10.90 -5.38
N THR A 37 -0.87 -10.45 -6.31
CA THR A 37 0.52 -10.08 -5.98
C THR A 37 0.68 -8.62 -5.57
N GLN A 38 -0.33 -7.79 -5.81
CA GLN A 38 -0.30 -6.37 -5.46
C GLN A 38 -1.63 -5.94 -4.89
N TRP A 39 -1.59 -4.90 -4.08
CA TRP A 39 -2.81 -4.23 -3.62
C TRP A 39 -2.99 -2.96 -4.43
N ARG A 40 -4.18 -2.79 -4.98
CA ARG A 40 -4.48 -1.61 -5.80
C ARG A 40 -4.90 -0.46 -4.91
N ILE A 41 -4.38 0.72 -5.20
CA ILE A 41 -4.64 1.91 -4.40
C ILE A 41 -4.84 3.12 -5.31
N ALA A 42 -5.90 3.87 -5.08
CA ALA A 42 -6.15 5.13 -5.76
C ALA A 42 -5.58 6.26 -4.93
N VAL A 43 -4.94 7.21 -5.58
CA VAL A 43 -4.33 8.35 -4.91
C VAL A 43 -4.86 9.63 -5.52
N LYS A 44 -5.40 10.51 -4.67
CA LYS A 44 -5.90 11.81 -5.08
C LYS A 44 -4.74 12.81 -5.12
N ALA A 45 -3.93 12.71 -6.15
CA ALA A 45 -2.84 13.66 -6.34
C ALA A 45 -2.47 13.68 -7.79
N PRO A 46 -2.05 14.84 -8.32
CA PRO A 46 -1.53 14.86 -9.68
C PRO A 46 -0.26 14.01 -9.74
N PRO A 47 0.01 13.35 -10.87
CA PRO A 47 1.19 12.50 -11.00
C PRO A 47 2.45 13.31 -11.24
N VAL A 48 2.78 14.24 -10.31
CA VAL A 48 3.94 15.10 -10.45
C VAL A 48 4.77 15.11 -9.18
N ASP A 49 6.06 15.03 -9.33
CA ASP A 49 7.09 15.38 -8.34
C ASP A 49 6.97 14.71 -6.98
N GLY A 50 6.54 13.49 -6.88
CA GLY A 50 6.52 12.80 -5.62
C GLY A 50 5.38 13.18 -4.68
N SER A 51 4.52 14.16 -5.05
CA SER A 51 3.36 14.47 -4.21
C SER A 51 2.42 13.28 -4.09
N ALA A 52 2.33 12.46 -5.14
CA ALA A 52 1.53 11.24 -5.09
C ALA A 52 2.14 10.25 -4.10
N ASN A 53 3.48 10.16 -4.03
CA ASN A 53 4.14 9.27 -3.08
C ASN A 53 3.86 9.72 -1.65
N LEU A 54 3.92 11.02 -1.39
CA LEU A 54 3.64 11.53 -0.06
C LEU A 54 2.19 11.27 0.35
N SER A 55 1.25 11.48 -0.56
CA SER A 55 -0.16 11.19 -0.31
C SER A 55 -0.38 9.71 -0.03
N LEU A 56 0.31 8.85 -0.80
CA LEU A 56 0.25 7.40 -0.61
C LEU A 56 0.72 7.00 0.78
N LEU A 57 1.89 7.51 1.19
CA LEU A 57 2.45 7.15 2.48
C LEU A 57 1.58 7.63 3.64
N ARG A 58 0.98 8.81 3.51
CA ARG A 58 0.05 9.33 4.52
C ARG A 58 -1.20 8.47 4.62
N LEU A 59 -1.74 8.07 3.48
CA LEU A 59 -2.93 7.21 3.46
C LEU A 59 -2.63 5.87 4.15
N LEU A 60 -1.49 5.26 3.84
CA LEU A 60 -1.12 3.98 4.43
C LEU A 60 -0.87 4.11 5.92
N ALA A 61 -0.18 5.15 6.36
CA ALA A 61 0.06 5.36 7.78
C ALA A 61 -1.27 5.50 8.54
N SER A 62 -2.19 6.26 7.98
CA SER A 62 -3.52 6.42 8.58
C SER A 62 -4.28 5.10 8.62
N HIS A 63 -4.27 4.38 7.50
CA HIS A 63 -5.01 3.11 7.40
C HIS A 63 -4.50 2.06 8.39
N PHE A 64 -3.18 1.95 8.53
CA PHE A 64 -2.56 0.95 9.40
C PHE A 64 -2.32 1.46 10.82
N SER A 65 -2.77 2.66 11.14
CA SER A 65 -2.58 3.28 12.45
C SER A 65 -1.11 3.35 12.84
N LEU A 66 -0.27 3.68 11.89
CA LEU A 66 1.16 3.84 12.08
C LEU A 66 1.53 5.31 12.02
N SER A 67 2.67 5.66 12.65
CA SER A 67 3.23 6.98 12.46
C SER A 67 3.70 7.11 11.01
N ARG A 68 3.74 8.34 10.50
CA ARG A 68 4.20 8.59 9.13
C ARG A 68 5.61 8.07 8.91
N SER A 69 6.46 8.16 9.91
CA SER A 69 7.84 7.70 9.82
C SER A 69 7.97 6.17 9.80
N SER A 70 6.93 5.45 10.16
CA SER A 70 6.92 3.99 10.12
C SER A 70 6.54 3.43 8.75
N VAL A 71 6.12 4.29 7.82
CA VAL A 71 5.78 3.87 6.46
C VAL A 71 6.79 4.48 5.51
N ARG A 72 7.52 3.63 4.80
CA ARG A 72 8.61 4.07 3.92
C ARG A 72 8.47 3.44 2.53
N LEU A 73 8.73 4.24 1.52
CA LEU A 73 8.78 3.75 0.14
C LEU A 73 10.15 3.11 -0.11
N LEU A 74 10.16 1.85 -0.45
CA LEU A 74 11.40 1.11 -0.72
C LEU A 74 11.73 1.06 -2.21
N HIS A 75 10.72 0.90 -3.06
CA HIS A 75 10.92 0.77 -4.51
C HIS A 75 9.80 1.44 -5.25
N GLY A 76 10.08 1.85 -6.48
CA GLY A 76 9.05 2.34 -7.38
C GLY A 76 8.75 3.83 -7.22
N GLU A 77 9.73 4.64 -6.85
CA GLU A 77 9.51 6.07 -6.65
C GLU A 77 8.85 6.74 -7.85
N HIS A 78 9.23 6.32 -9.06
CA HIS A 78 8.69 6.90 -10.30
C HIS A 78 7.82 5.91 -11.08
N SER A 79 7.38 4.86 -10.44
CA SER A 79 6.59 3.79 -11.05
C SER A 79 5.21 3.73 -10.41
N ARG A 80 4.25 3.16 -11.15
CA ARG A 80 2.95 2.83 -10.57
C ARG A 80 3.03 1.57 -9.70
N ASP A 81 4.06 0.76 -9.91
CA ASP A 81 4.33 -0.42 -9.09
C ASP A 81 5.29 -0.02 -8.00
N LYS A 82 4.83 -0.09 -6.75
CA LYS A 82 5.59 0.39 -5.60
C LYS A 82 5.66 -0.68 -4.53
N VAL A 83 6.71 -0.62 -3.73
CA VAL A 83 6.85 -1.46 -2.55
C VAL A 83 7.08 -0.53 -1.37
N VAL A 84 6.26 -0.67 -0.33
CA VAL A 84 6.40 0.12 0.88
C VAL A 84 6.70 -0.78 2.07
N LEU A 85 7.45 -0.23 3.03
CA LEU A 85 7.73 -0.88 4.29
C LEU A 85 6.72 -0.40 5.33
N LEU A 86 6.13 -1.34 6.05
CA LEU A 86 5.25 -1.08 7.20
C LEU A 86 6.00 -1.55 8.44
N ARG A 87 6.67 -0.63 9.10
CA ARG A 87 7.48 -0.98 10.27
C ARG A 87 6.60 -1.33 11.46
N GLY A 88 6.99 -2.38 12.14
CA GLY A 88 6.30 -2.78 13.36
C GLY A 88 5.07 -3.67 13.15
N LEU A 89 4.73 -4.00 11.91
CA LEU A 89 3.64 -4.92 11.61
C LEU A 89 4.17 -6.21 11.01
N THR A 90 3.66 -7.33 11.46
CA THR A 90 3.90 -8.59 10.75
C THR A 90 3.02 -8.65 9.50
N PRO A 91 3.35 -9.50 8.52
CA PRO A 91 2.46 -9.68 7.38
C PRO A 91 1.04 -10.07 7.80
N GLU A 92 0.89 -10.89 8.82
CA GLU A 92 -0.41 -11.32 9.31
C GLU A 92 -1.19 -10.15 9.93
N GLN A 93 -0.52 -9.31 10.69
CA GLN A 93 -1.15 -8.13 11.28
C GLN A 93 -1.60 -7.15 10.20
N ALA A 94 -0.75 -6.93 9.20
CA ALA A 94 -1.10 -6.04 8.09
C ALA A 94 -2.25 -6.60 7.27
N ALA A 95 -2.24 -7.92 7.02
CA ALA A 95 -3.32 -8.55 6.26
C ALA A 95 -4.67 -8.38 6.97
N ALA A 96 -4.67 -8.47 8.29
CA ALA A 96 -5.90 -8.31 9.08
C ALA A 96 -6.47 -6.90 8.98
N LEU A 97 -5.63 -5.91 8.67
CA LEU A 97 -6.05 -4.52 8.56
C LEU A 97 -6.42 -4.11 7.14
N LEU A 98 -6.14 -4.95 6.14
CA LEU A 98 -6.56 -4.67 4.78
C LEU A 98 -8.06 -4.90 4.64
N PRO A 99 -8.74 -4.10 3.78
CA PRO A 99 -10.18 -4.28 3.60
C PRO A 99 -10.50 -5.68 3.06
N ALA A 100 -11.64 -6.20 3.47
CA ALA A 100 -12.12 -7.46 2.93
C ALA A 100 -12.31 -7.34 1.42
N ILE A 101 -11.84 -8.33 0.67
CA ILE A 101 -12.01 -8.34 -0.77
C ILE A 101 -13.44 -8.80 -1.05
N PRO A 102 -14.24 -8.02 -1.79
CA PRO A 102 -15.56 -8.48 -2.15
C PRO A 102 -15.46 -9.79 -2.91
N SER A 103 -16.14 -10.81 -2.43
CA SER A 103 -16.16 -12.08 -3.12
C SER A 103 -17.12 -11.99 -4.29
N GLY A 104 -16.68 -12.42 -5.41
CA GLY A 104 -17.55 -12.43 -6.59
C GLY A 104 -17.03 -11.62 -7.68
#